data_dcd49ee68f2db7f7c77a1cde340514be
#
_entry.id   dcd49ee68f2db7f7c77a1cde340514be
#
_cell.length_a   1.000
_cell.length_b   1.000
_cell.length_c   1.000
_cell.angle_alpha   90.00
_cell.angle_beta   90.00
_cell.angle_gamma   90.00
#
_symmetry.space_group_name_H-M   'P 1'
#
loop_
_entity.id
_entity.type
_entity.pdbx_description
1 polymer ?
#
loop_
_entity_poly.entity_id
_entity_poly.type
_entity_poly.pdbx_seq_one_letter_code
_entity_poly.pdbx_strand_id
1 'polypeptide(L)'
;MSFYRFQNDAGEAYGSCEVFRWDRFDCQDAGLIERDPDSATGWVCFEFGIGGTFRIETEPEHWEGWYWQACFPGCLPDGDVMGPFESESDAMADANCVA
;
A
#
# COMPACT_ATOMS: atom_id res chain seq x y z
N MET A 1 -1.33 6.43 11.71
CA MET A 1 -1.33 7.07 10.39
C MET A 1 -0.54 8.36 10.41
N SER A 2 0.26 8.58 9.39
CA SER A 2 1.09 9.77 9.26
C SER A 2 0.91 10.39 7.89
N PHE A 3 0.83 11.72 7.85
CA PHE A 3 0.74 12.46 6.59
C PHE A 3 2.03 13.22 6.34
N TYR A 4 2.50 13.17 5.10
CA TYR A 4 3.69 13.88 4.65
C TYR A 4 3.35 14.68 3.40
N ARG A 5 3.94 15.87 3.29
CA ARG A 5 3.74 16.74 2.13
C ARG A 5 4.93 16.63 1.19
N PHE A 6 4.64 16.46 -0.08
CA PHE A 6 5.64 16.58 -1.12
C PHE A 6 5.98 18.05 -1.35
N GLN A 7 7.27 18.32 -1.52
CA GLN A 7 7.76 19.66 -1.76
C GLN A 7 8.63 19.68 -3.01
N ASN A 8 8.51 20.73 -3.80
CA ASN A 8 9.38 20.96 -4.94
C ASN A 8 10.72 21.56 -4.46
N ASP A 9 11.65 21.85 -5.41
CA ASP A 9 12.95 22.42 -5.09
C ASP A 9 12.86 23.80 -4.43
N ALA A 10 11.78 24.52 -4.65
CA ALA A 10 11.52 25.81 -4.00
C ALA A 10 10.86 25.67 -2.62
N GLY A 11 10.60 24.45 -2.15
CA GLY A 11 9.96 24.20 -0.86
C GLY A 11 8.45 24.35 -0.87
N GLU A 12 7.84 24.51 -2.03
CA GLU A 12 6.38 24.61 -2.14
C GLU A 12 5.74 23.21 -2.11
N ALA A 13 4.70 23.04 -1.30
CA ALA A 13 3.96 21.80 -1.25
C ALA A 13 3.10 21.64 -2.50
N TYR A 14 3.26 20.52 -3.21
CA TYR A 14 2.48 20.20 -4.41
C TYR A 14 1.59 18.99 -4.25
N GLY A 15 1.62 18.35 -3.09
CA GLY A 15 0.81 17.20 -2.77
C GLY A 15 1.19 16.64 -1.41
N SER A 16 0.61 15.52 -1.06
CA SER A 16 0.91 14.83 0.19
C SER A 16 0.80 13.33 0.00
N CYS A 17 1.31 12.57 0.96
CA CYS A 17 1.06 11.15 1.06
C CYS A 17 0.67 10.79 2.48
N GLU A 18 -0.08 9.73 2.61
CA GLU A 18 -0.41 9.11 3.88
C GLU A 18 0.46 7.86 4.03
N VAL A 19 1.16 7.75 5.16
CA VAL A 19 1.94 6.56 5.52
C VAL A 19 1.26 5.92 6.72
N PHE A 20 1.00 4.62 6.63
CA PHE A 20 0.24 3.88 7.63
C PHE A 20 0.74 2.44 7.74
N ARG A 21 0.43 1.81 8.87
CA ARG A 21 0.74 0.40 9.07
C ARG A 21 -0.55 -0.41 8.99
N TRP A 22 -0.51 -1.49 8.21
CA TRP A 22 -1.60 -2.46 8.10
C TRP A 22 -1.17 -3.83 8.61
N ASP A 23 -2.08 -4.47 9.34
CA ASP A 23 -1.99 -5.90 9.65
C ASP A 23 -2.75 -6.72 8.59
N ARG A 24 -2.84 -8.04 8.77
CA ARG A 24 -3.53 -8.91 7.82
C ARG A 24 -5.01 -8.55 7.64
N PHE A 25 -5.67 -8.11 8.69
CA PHE A 25 -7.09 -7.75 8.63
C PHE A 25 -7.29 -6.43 7.89
N ASP A 26 -6.40 -5.50 8.09
CA ASP A 26 -6.40 -4.24 7.32
C ASP A 26 -6.15 -4.50 5.84
N CYS A 27 -5.22 -5.40 5.51
CA CYS A 27 -4.96 -5.81 4.13
C CYS A 27 -6.16 -6.51 3.51
N GLN A 28 -6.88 -7.32 4.27
CA GLN A 28 -8.11 -7.96 3.81
C GLN A 28 -9.20 -6.91 3.53
N ASP A 29 -9.39 -5.95 4.42
CA ASP A 29 -10.38 -4.88 4.25
C ASP A 29 -10.04 -3.99 3.04
N ALA A 30 -8.75 -3.82 2.76
CA ALA A 30 -8.29 -3.08 1.59
C ALA A 30 -8.41 -3.86 0.28
N GLY A 31 -8.73 -5.15 0.34
CA GLY A 31 -8.88 -5.99 -0.84
C GLY A 31 -7.57 -6.50 -1.42
N LEU A 32 -6.45 -6.40 -0.70
CA LEU A 32 -5.17 -6.91 -1.16
C LEU A 32 -5.06 -8.42 -0.99
N ILE A 33 -5.63 -8.94 0.08
CA ILE A 33 -5.69 -10.37 0.36
C ILE A 33 -7.10 -10.78 0.73
N GLU A 34 -7.37 -12.06 0.61
CA GLU A 34 -8.66 -12.66 0.99
C GLU A 34 -8.41 -13.97 1.72
N ARG A 35 -9.27 -14.26 2.68
CA ARG A 35 -9.22 -15.56 3.35
C ARG A 35 -9.77 -16.65 2.43
N ASP A 36 -8.98 -17.69 2.22
CA ASP A 36 -9.38 -18.87 1.45
C ASP A 36 -9.00 -20.13 2.25
N PRO A 37 -9.96 -20.76 2.92
CA PRO A 37 -9.68 -21.96 3.73
C PRO A 37 -9.22 -23.16 2.90
N ASP A 38 -9.44 -23.15 1.58
CA ASP A 38 -9.01 -24.23 0.69
C ASP A 38 -7.55 -24.08 0.25
N SER A 39 -6.93 -22.93 0.48
CA SER A 39 -5.50 -22.75 0.21
C SER A 39 -4.64 -23.37 1.31
N ALA A 40 -3.39 -23.70 1.01
CA ALA A 40 -2.49 -24.30 1.99
C ALA A 40 -2.15 -23.34 3.13
N THR A 41 -2.08 -22.04 2.85
CA THR A 41 -1.83 -21.00 3.86
C THR A 41 -3.10 -20.47 4.51
N GLY A 42 -4.26 -20.74 3.93
CA GLY A 42 -5.54 -20.16 4.32
C GLY A 42 -5.79 -18.76 3.75
N TRP A 43 -4.88 -18.24 2.92
CA TRP A 43 -4.97 -16.91 2.37
C TRP A 43 -4.49 -16.85 0.93
N VAL A 44 -5.11 -15.97 0.15
CA VAL A 44 -4.72 -15.69 -1.23
C VAL A 44 -4.62 -14.19 -1.44
N CYS A 45 -3.75 -13.77 -2.37
CA CYS A 45 -3.74 -12.40 -2.86
C CYS A 45 -4.28 -12.35 -4.28
N PHE A 46 -4.59 -11.15 -4.74
CA PHE A 46 -5.02 -10.92 -6.12
C PHE A 46 -3.88 -10.28 -6.91
N GLU A 47 -3.49 -10.91 -8.00
CA GLU A 47 -2.53 -10.34 -8.93
C GLU A 47 -3.19 -10.17 -10.29
N PHE A 48 -2.91 -9.04 -10.92
CA PHE A 48 -3.39 -8.74 -12.25
C PHE A 48 -2.34 -9.13 -13.29
N GLY A 49 -2.74 -9.92 -14.27
CA GLY A 49 -1.85 -10.37 -15.34
C GLY A 49 -2.58 -10.53 -16.66
N ILE A 50 -1.89 -11.12 -17.63
CA ILE A 50 -2.47 -11.42 -18.94
C ILE A 50 -3.64 -12.37 -18.76
N GLY A 51 -4.83 -11.92 -19.18
CA GLY A 51 -6.05 -12.72 -19.07
C GLY A 51 -6.91 -12.38 -17.85
N GLY A 52 -6.52 -11.42 -17.03
CA GLY A 52 -7.32 -10.91 -15.92
C GLY A 52 -6.66 -10.97 -14.56
N THR A 53 -7.48 -11.08 -13.53
CA THR A 53 -7.04 -11.13 -12.14
C THR A 53 -6.91 -12.58 -11.70
N PHE A 54 -5.77 -12.92 -11.11
CA PHE A 54 -5.49 -14.24 -10.59
C PHE A 54 -5.45 -14.23 -9.07
N ARG A 55 -5.97 -15.31 -8.48
CA ARG A 55 -5.83 -15.57 -7.05
C ARG A 55 -4.59 -16.43 -6.84
N ILE A 56 -3.65 -15.92 -6.05
CA ILE A 56 -2.38 -16.57 -5.78
C ILE A 56 -2.25 -16.80 -4.28
N GLU A 57 -1.86 -18.01 -3.92
CA GLU A 57 -1.63 -18.38 -2.54
C GLU A 57 -0.54 -17.50 -1.91
N THR A 58 -0.80 -17.00 -0.71
CA THR A 58 0.12 -16.11 -0.01
C THR A 58 0.11 -16.33 1.49
N GLU A 59 1.17 -15.93 2.14
CA GLU A 59 1.24 -15.87 3.60
C GLU A 59 0.92 -14.43 4.05
N PRO A 60 -0.04 -14.24 4.98
CA PRO A 60 -0.44 -12.89 5.41
C PRO A 60 0.70 -12.06 5.96
N GLU A 61 1.71 -12.67 6.58
CA GLU A 61 2.87 -11.99 7.12
C GLU A 61 3.63 -11.20 6.05
N HIS A 62 3.56 -11.62 4.80
CA HIS A 62 4.17 -10.89 3.68
C HIS A 62 3.45 -9.59 3.35
N TRP A 63 2.22 -9.44 3.79
CA TRP A 63 1.38 -8.28 3.53
C TRP A 63 1.34 -7.31 4.70
N GLU A 64 1.70 -7.76 5.89
CA GLU A 64 1.75 -6.91 7.06
C GLU A 64 2.96 -5.99 6.99
N GLY A 65 2.76 -4.70 7.20
CA GLY A 65 3.83 -3.74 7.18
C GLY A 65 3.36 -2.32 6.96
N TRP A 66 4.28 -1.48 6.50
CA TRP A 66 4.03 -0.08 6.25
C TRP A 66 3.67 0.15 4.79
N TYR A 67 2.72 1.06 4.57
CA TYR A 67 2.20 1.40 3.26
C TYR A 67 2.13 2.91 3.11
N TRP A 68 2.12 3.37 1.87
CA TRP A 68 1.83 4.77 1.59
C TRP A 68 0.89 4.91 0.40
N GLN A 69 0.13 6.00 0.37
CA GLN A 69 -0.77 6.33 -0.71
C GLN A 69 -0.70 7.82 -0.97
N ALA A 70 -0.61 8.21 -2.23
CA ALA A 70 -0.59 9.61 -2.61
C ALA A 70 -1.95 10.27 -2.37
N CYS A 71 -1.92 11.50 -1.87
CA CYS A 71 -3.09 12.35 -1.72
C CYS A 71 -2.78 13.67 -2.43
N PHE A 72 -3.49 13.96 -3.52
CA PHE A 72 -3.31 15.20 -4.26
C PHE A 72 -4.14 16.33 -3.69
N PRO A 73 -3.88 17.60 -4.10
CA PRO A 73 -4.68 18.74 -3.67
C PRO A 73 -6.17 18.49 -3.90
N GLY A 74 -6.99 18.69 -2.87
CA GLY A 74 -8.39 18.28 -2.85
C GLY A 74 -8.66 17.17 -1.87
N CYS A 75 -7.62 16.61 -1.24
CA CYS A 75 -7.67 15.66 -0.12
C CYS A 75 -8.32 14.30 -0.42
N LEU A 76 -8.47 13.94 -1.68
CA LEU A 76 -8.89 12.58 -2.04
C LEU A 76 -7.66 11.73 -2.28
N PRO A 77 -7.61 10.51 -1.71
CA PRO A 77 -6.56 9.55 -2.04
C PRO A 77 -6.59 9.27 -3.54
N ASP A 78 -5.41 9.32 -4.16
CA ASP A 78 -5.29 9.07 -5.59
C ASP A 78 -4.14 8.10 -5.83
N GLY A 79 -4.39 7.14 -6.71
CA GLY A 79 -3.45 6.10 -7.04
C GLY A 79 -3.52 4.89 -6.12
N ASP A 80 -2.65 3.95 -6.40
CA ASP A 80 -2.59 2.68 -5.68
C ASP A 80 -1.83 2.83 -4.36
N VAL A 81 -2.21 2.00 -3.40
CA VAL A 81 -1.45 1.84 -2.16
C VAL A 81 -0.17 1.07 -2.47
N MET A 82 0.95 1.61 -2.03
CA MET A 82 2.27 1.03 -2.24
C MET A 82 2.79 0.40 -0.94
N GLY A 83 3.39 -0.77 -1.06
CA GLY A 83 3.94 -1.53 0.05
C GLY A 83 3.79 -3.04 -0.14
N PRO A 84 4.06 -3.84 0.88
CA PRO A 84 4.49 -3.45 2.23
C PRO A 84 5.98 -3.10 2.34
N PHE A 85 6.29 -2.19 3.25
CA PHE A 85 7.67 -1.80 3.62
C PHE A 85 7.95 -2.22 5.05
N GLU A 86 9.21 -2.43 5.37
CA GLU A 86 9.62 -2.88 6.70
C GLU A 86 9.46 -1.81 7.78
N SER A 87 9.54 -0.54 7.39
CA SER A 87 9.44 0.58 8.32
C SER A 87 8.74 1.77 7.68
N GLU A 88 8.30 2.70 8.53
CA GLU A 88 7.75 3.97 8.11
C GLU A 88 8.76 4.77 7.27
N SER A 89 10.02 4.75 7.68
CA SER A 89 11.10 5.43 6.94
C SER A 89 11.27 4.88 5.53
N ASP A 90 11.16 3.57 5.36
CA ASP A 90 11.26 2.93 4.05
C ASP A 90 10.07 3.31 3.15
N ALA A 91 8.87 3.34 3.72
CA ALA A 91 7.69 3.79 2.99
C ALA A 91 7.81 5.24 2.56
N MET A 92 8.29 6.11 3.44
CA MET A 92 8.53 7.52 3.11
C MET A 92 9.60 7.69 2.05
N ALA A 93 10.68 6.93 2.12
CA ALA A 93 11.75 7.00 1.12
C ALA A 93 11.23 6.63 -0.27
N ASP A 94 10.39 5.61 -0.36
CA ASP A 94 9.76 5.22 -1.61
C ASP A 94 8.83 6.31 -2.14
N ALA A 95 7.99 6.88 -1.28
CA ALA A 95 7.08 7.96 -1.64
C ALA A 95 7.84 9.17 -2.18
N ASN A 96 8.94 9.54 -1.56
CA ASN A 96 9.78 10.67 -2.01
C ASN A 96 10.48 10.39 -3.33
N CYS A 97 10.80 9.13 -3.63
CA CYS A 97 11.42 8.74 -4.91
C CYS A 97 10.42 8.76 -6.07
N VAL A 98 9.16 8.50 -5.80
CA VAL A 98 8.10 8.38 -6.82
C VAL A 98 7.39 9.70 -7.04
N ALA A 99 7.36 10.54 -6.03
CA ALA A 99 6.64 11.82 -6.07
C ALA A 99 7.33 12.90 -6.88
#